data_f0bf2c8bc6a603a828c5f6c3160c50eb
#
_entry.id   f0bf2c8bc6a603a828c5f6c3160c50eb
#
_cell.length_a   1.000
_cell.length_b   1.000
_cell.length_c   1.000
_cell.angle_alpha   90.00
_cell.angle_beta   90.00
_cell.angle_gamma   90.00
#
_symmetry.space_group_name_H-M   'P 1'
#
loop_
_entity.id
_entity.type
_entity.pdbx_description
1 polymer ?
#
loop_
_entity_poly.entity_id
_entity_poly.type
_entity_poly.pdbx_seq_one_letter_code
_entity_poly.pdbx_strand_id
1 'polypeptide(L)'
;MRKTLRLGLLGLASVISLAACADVTRANQQSTNSSKDSNTKVVQSTTNQLSNNFYRALVTNGKYEVNQNRGATLSLNTGFNLKNFETGLIDLSRSVFPTNQYFFREGQIIDAETTAKWIARKSDKNPDGLNPADNGDTSPTGRAPIYLAQILEQDYMIQTENNFELGGISIGIAMNSVDYYTNDGKDAETEISNEVMIEQAKAIANTILTRLRQNDALKAVPIVFGVFRQTSKDDIGGGVYVLEATSVEGTEITNWSNVNQKVVVLPLVNESATEESTAFENFRTEVQNFFPNLSGVTARVMYQDNVAKKMVVNIMTQFYGESEIIALAQHVTDVANKYLPKTTPVEVRISSINGMEAFLLQDMSQGVFTYHIFD
;
A
#
# COMPACT_ATOMS: atom_id res chain seq x y z
N MET A 1 -48.48 -60.78 -30.30
CA MET A 1 -47.78 -62.06 -30.30
C MET A 1 -46.40 -61.79 -29.77
N ARG A 2 -46.14 -62.22 -28.54
CA ARG A 2 -45.14 -63.22 -28.14
C ARG A 2 -43.73 -62.86 -28.59
N LYS A 3 -42.69 -62.81 -27.77
CA LYS A 3 -42.31 -63.41 -26.46
C LYS A 3 -40.99 -62.77 -26.05
N THR A 4 -40.84 -62.34 -24.84
CA THR A 4 -39.89 -62.69 -23.78
C THR A 4 -38.61 -63.45 -24.14
N LEU A 5 -37.44 -63.00 -23.67
CA LEU A 5 -36.51 -63.79 -22.82
C LEU A 5 -35.30 -62.88 -22.43
N ARG A 6 -35.07 -62.74 -21.32
CA ARG A 6 -34.33 -62.91 -20.10
C ARG A 6 -32.88 -63.43 -20.26
N LEU A 7 -32.08 -62.97 -19.31
CA LEU A 7 -30.78 -63.41 -18.76
C LEU A 7 -29.56 -62.77 -19.47
N GLY A 8 -28.58 -62.29 -18.77
CA GLY A 8 -28.22 -62.27 -17.35
C GLY A 8 -26.73 -62.04 -17.25
N LEU A 9 -26.39 -61.36 -16.23
CA LEU A 9 -25.18 -61.42 -15.39
C LEU A 9 -23.75 -61.27 -15.95
N LEU A 10 -23.04 -60.52 -15.16
CA LEU A 10 -21.64 -60.50 -14.67
C LEU A 10 -20.90 -59.29 -15.23
N GLY A 11 -20.67 -58.25 -14.50
CA GLY A 11 -19.92 -58.03 -13.31
C GLY A 11 -18.41 -58.14 -13.55
N LEU A 12 -17.74 -57.00 -13.89
CA LEU A 12 -16.33 -56.86 -13.53
C LEU A 12 -16.07 -55.40 -13.19
N ALA A 13 -15.94 -55.11 -11.92
CA ALA A 13 -15.46 -53.89 -11.38
C ALA A 13 -13.96 -53.80 -11.62
N SER A 14 -13.54 -52.91 -12.52
CA SER A 14 -12.12 -52.50 -12.60
C SER A 14 -11.91 -51.31 -11.71
N VAL A 15 -11.43 -51.55 -10.50
CA VAL A 15 -10.82 -50.52 -9.64
C VAL A 15 -9.48 -50.16 -10.26
N ILE A 16 -9.43 -49.01 -10.94
CA ILE A 16 -8.15 -48.36 -11.26
C ILE A 16 -7.83 -47.48 -10.08
N SER A 17 -6.93 -47.96 -9.24
CA SER A 17 -6.26 -47.22 -8.20
C SER A 17 -5.37 -46.15 -8.82
N LEU A 18 -5.82 -44.89 -8.73
CA LEU A 18 -4.93 -43.72 -8.90
C LEU A 18 -4.10 -43.58 -7.61
N ALA A 19 -2.96 -44.24 -7.65
CA ALA A 19 -1.88 -44.01 -6.69
C ALA A 19 -0.81 -43.18 -7.36
N ALA A 20 -0.95 -41.85 -7.30
CA ALA A 20 0.16 -40.96 -7.52
C ALA A 20 -0.24 -39.55 -7.07
N CYS A 21 -0.06 -39.26 -5.80
CA CYS A 21 0.18 -37.92 -5.20
C CYS A 21 0.17 -38.05 -3.68
N ALA A 22 1.10 -38.76 -3.14
CA ALA A 22 1.30 -38.85 -1.70
C ALA A 22 2.78 -38.89 -1.37
N ASP A 23 3.44 -37.74 -1.55
CA ASP A 23 4.78 -37.53 -1.00
C ASP A 23 5.12 -36.02 -0.80
N VAL A 24 4.17 -35.21 -0.33
CA VAL A 24 4.49 -33.84 0.14
C VAL A 24 3.95 -33.54 1.56
N THR A 25 3.43 -34.54 2.26
CA THR A 25 2.90 -34.35 3.62
C THR A 25 3.50 -35.33 4.62
N ARG A 26 4.84 -35.35 4.72
CA ARG A 26 5.53 -36.00 5.84
C ARG A 26 6.68 -35.13 6.35
N ALA A 27 6.33 -34.02 6.95
CA ALA A 27 7.17 -33.38 7.96
C ALA A 27 6.24 -32.66 8.94
N ASN A 28 6.19 -33.16 10.16
CA ASN A 28 5.48 -32.67 11.32
C ASN A 28 4.03 -33.19 11.53
N GLN A 29 3.89 -34.50 11.74
CA GLN A 29 2.91 -34.99 12.69
C GLN A 29 3.64 -35.64 13.84
N GLN A 30 3.93 -34.88 14.85
CA GLN A 30 4.16 -35.39 16.18
C GLN A 30 2.82 -35.28 16.90
N SER A 31 2.14 -36.45 16.97
CA SER A 31 0.93 -36.62 17.74
C SER A 31 1.26 -36.46 19.20
N THR A 32 0.69 -35.48 19.85
CA THR A 32 0.47 -35.54 21.30
C THR A 32 -1.01 -35.48 21.56
N ASN A 33 -1.53 -36.63 22.07
CA ASN A 33 -2.76 -36.65 22.84
C ASN A 33 -2.63 -35.66 23.99
N SER A 34 -3.54 -34.71 24.06
CA SER A 34 -3.99 -34.21 25.36
C SER A 34 -5.22 -33.33 25.23
N SER A 35 -6.23 -33.71 25.98
CA SER A 35 -7.17 -32.91 26.79
C SER A 35 -7.52 -31.49 26.25
N LYS A 36 -8.79 -31.28 26.13
CA LYS A 36 -9.50 -30.00 26.20
C LYS A 36 -8.81 -29.09 27.21
N ASP A 37 -8.22 -28.02 26.71
CA ASP A 37 -8.32 -26.66 27.22
C ASP A 37 -7.35 -25.73 26.46
N SER A 38 -7.79 -24.51 26.33
CA SER A 38 -7.08 -23.34 25.88
C SER A 38 -7.10 -23.05 24.37
N ASN A 39 -7.69 -21.93 24.09
CA ASN A 39 -7.64 -21.09 22.89
C ASN A 39 -6.18 -20.60 22.63
N THR A 40 -5.24 -21.52 22.43
CA THR A 40 -3.86 -21.13 22.13
C THR A 40 -3.83 -20.63 20.70
N LYS A 41 -3.66 -19.33 20.53
CA LYS A 41 -3.44 -18.72 19.20
C LYS A 41 -2.14 -19.29 18.62
N VAL A 42 -2.23 -20.02 17.51
CA VAL A 42 -1.07 -20.50 16.76
C VAL A 42 -0.70 -19.45 15.73
N VAL A 43 0.45 -18.79 15.93
CA VAL A 43 0.98 -17.78 14.99
C VAL A 43 2.05 -18.44 14.13
N GLN A 44 1.96 -18.24 12.83
CA GLN A 44 2.88 -18.81 11.84
C GLN A 44 3.25 -17.72 10.81
N SER A 45 4.42 -17.82 10.20
CA SER A 45 4.78 -16.99 9.06
C SER A 45 4.40 -17.64 7.74
N THR A 46 4.21 -16.82 6.70
CA THR A 46 4.22 -17.32 5.32
C THR A 46 5.56 -18.01 5.03
N THR A 47 5.52 -19.14 4.32
CA THR A 47 6.72 -19.95 4.06
C THR A 47 7.69 -19.30 3.10
N ASN A 48 7.17 -18.57 2.09
CA ASN A 48 7.96 -17.94 1.05
C ASN A 48 8.01 -16.43 1.22
N GLN A 49 9.21 -15.86 1.09
CA GLN A 49 9.43 -14.43 0.88
C GLN A 49 9.56 -14.19 -0.63
N LEU A 50 8.69 -13.37 -1.20
CA LEU A 50 8.65 -13.12 -2.66
C LEU A 50 9.93 -12.43 -3.17
N SER A 51 10.50 -11.54 -2.37
CA SER A 51 11.79 -10.90 -2.59
C SER A 51 12.31 -10.30 -1.28
N ASN A 52 13.58 -9.88 -1.27
CA ASN A 52 14.17 -9.17 -0.13
C ASN A 52 13.50 -7.80 0.18
N ASN A 53 12.66 -7.31 -0.71
CA ASN A 53 11.92 -6.06 -0.53
C ASN A 53 10.59 -6.26 0.21
N PHE A 54 10.17 -7.50 0.45
CA PHE A 54 8.89 -7.80 1.08
C PHE A 54 9.10 -8.55 2.39
N TYR A 55 8.37 -8.16 3.41
CA TYR A 55 8.30 -8.93 4.65
C TYR A 55 7.56 -10.23 4.44
N ARG A 56 7.92 -11.25 5.20
CA ARG A 56 7.04 -12.40 5.42
C ARG A 56 5.89 -11.95 6.32
N ALA A 57 4.67 -12.29 5.95
CA ALA A 57 3.49 -11.96 6.73
C ALA A 57 3.23 -13.01 7.81
N LEU A 58 2.64 -12.60 8.93
CA LEU A 58 2.14 -13.50 9.95
C LEU A 58 0.67 -13.87 9.70
N VAL A 59 0.33 -15.10 10.03
CA VAL A 59 -1.03 -15.62 10.04
C VAL A 59 -1.32 -16.24 11.41
N THR A 60 -2.52 -16.00 11.92
CA THR A 60 -2.97 -16.52 13.21
C THR A 60 -4.07 -17.56 12.97
N ASN A 61 -3.87 -18.79 13.46
CA ASN A 61 -4.77 -19.91 13.22
C ASN A 61 -5.08 -20.12 11.72
N GLY A 62 -4.06 -19.93 10.84
CA GLY A 62 -4.18 -20.05 9.39
C GLY A 62 -4.90 -18.90 8.70
N LYS A 63 -5.19 -17.78 9.39
CA LYS A 63 -5.86 -16.60 8.83
C LYS A 63 -4.96 -15.37 8.92
N TYR A 64 -4.98 -14.55 7.89
CA TYR A 64 -4.37 -13.23 7.93
C TYR A 64 -5.20 -12.30 8.82
N GLU A 65 -4.57 -11.65 9.79
CA GLU A 65 -5.21 -10.66 10.64
C GLU A 65 -5.18 -9.31 9.92
N VAL A 66 -6.35 -8.70 9.73
CA VAL A 66 -6.46 -7.37 9.15
C VAL A 66 -6.17 -6.30 10.20
N ASN A 67 -5.81 -5.11 9.76
CA ASN A 67 -5.59 -3.96 10.63
C ASN A 67 -6.84 -3.67 11.49
N GLN A 68 -6.66 -3.46 12.80
CA GLN A 68 -7.75 -3.22 13.74
C GLN A 68 -8.47 -1.88 13.49
N ASN A 69 -7.78 -0.91 12.86
CA ASN A 69 -8.39 0.37 12.52
C ASN A 69 -9.00 0.43 11.11
N ARG A 70 -8.97 -0.67 10.34
CA ARG A 70 -9.45 -0.71 8.94
C ARG A 70 -10.92 -0.30 8.76
N GLY A 71 -11.75 -0.40 9.79
CA GLY A 71 -13.16 0.04 9.75
C GLY A 71 -13.36 1.50 10.11
N ALA A 72 -12.38 2.18 10.66
CA ALA A 72 -12.56 3.51 11.25
C ALA A 72 -12.50 4.65 10.25
N THR A 73 -12.11 4.44 9.01
CA THR A 73 -12.07 5.43 7.93
C THR A 73 -10.75 5.38 7.13
N LEU A 74 -10.70 4.57 6.13
CA LEU A 74 -9.65 4.70 5.10
C LEU A 74 -10.14 5.67 4.01
N SER A 75 -10.44 6.92 4.37
CA SER A 75 -10.84 7.94 3.40
C SER A 75 -9.78 9.03 3.31
N LEU A 76 -8.73 8.77 2.56
CA LEU A 76 -7.90 9.83 2.00
C LEU A 76 -8.55 10.36 0.72
N ASN A 77 -8.18 11.57 0.30
CA ASN A 77 -8.80 12.28 -0.82
C ASN A 77 -8.84 11.45 -2.13
N THR A 78 -7.84 10.58 -2.35
CA THR A 78 -7.78 9.72 -3.54
C THR A 78 -7.22 8.33 -3.19
N GLY A 79 -7.52 7.33 -4.04
CA GLY A 79 -6.91 6.00 -3.94
C GLY A 79 -5.38 6.01 -4.12
N PHE A 80 -4.82 7.03 -4.82
CA PHE A 80 -3.38 7.21 -4.94
C PHE A 80 -2.75 7.65 -3.62
N ASN A 81 -3.40 8.57 -2.89
CA ASN A 81 -2.99 8.97 -1.55
C ASN A 81 -2.96 7.75 -0.63
N LEU A 82 -4.02 6.96 -0.59
CA LEU A 82 -4.11 5.78 0.27
C LEU A 82 -2.99 4.78 -0.04
N LYS A 83 -2.81 4.44 -1.32
CA LYS A 83 -1.77 3.49 -1.73
C LYS A 83 -0.36 3.99 -1.36
N ASN A 84 -0.04 5.26 -1.63
CA ASN A 84 1.26 5.84 -1.30
C ASN A 84 1.46 5.89 0.22
N PHE A 85 0.40 6.16 1.00
CA PHE A 85 0.44 6.19 2.46
C PHE A 85 0.79 4.82 3.04
N GLU A 86 0.09 3.77 2.62
CA GLU A 86 0.32 2.40 3.11
C GLU A 86 1.70 1.88 2.70
N THR A 87 2.04 1.97 1.41
CA THR A 87 3.31 1.42 0.90
C THR A 87 4.52 2.24 1.36
N GLY A 88 4.39 3.56 1.42
CA GLY A 88 5.48 4.43 1.85
C GLY A 88 5.84 4.24 3.32
N LEU A 89 4.87 3.93 4.20
CA LEU A 89 5.17 3.60 5.61
C LEU A 89 6.02 2.34 5.73
N ILE A 90 5.70 1.30 4.94
CA ILE A 90 6.51 0.08 4.87
C ILE A 90 7.93 0.42 4.40
N ASP A 91 8.06 1.29 3.39
CA ASP A 91 9.37 1.66 2.83
C ASP A 91 10.25 2.41 3.84
N LEU A 92 9.69 3.35 4.59
CA LEU A 92 10.39 4.06 5.68
C LEU A 92 10.83 3.08 6.78
N SER A 93 9.97 2.14 7.11
CA SER A 93 10.18 1.21 8.22
C SER A 93 11.32 0.23 7.97
N ARG A 94 11.67 -0.05 6.70
CA ARG A 94 12.75 -1.01 6.37
C ARG A 94 14.13 -0.60 6.88
N SER A 95 14.36 0.69 7.05
CA SER A 95 15.62 1.20 7.59
C SER A 95 15.83 0.82 9.07
N VAL A 96 14.72 0.68 9.80
CA VAL A 96 14.71 0.34 11.25
C VAL A 96 14.38 -1.14 11.45
N PHE A 97 13.50 -1.70 10.65
CA PHE A 97 13.01 -3.07 10.72
C PHE A 97 13.37 -3.83 9.43
N PRO A 98 14.58 -4.38 9.27
CA PRO A 98 14.99 -5.08 8.05
C PRO A 98 14.11 -6.30 7.75
N THR A 99 13.75 -6.51 6.47
CA THR A 99 12.84 -7.58 6.01
C THR A 99 13.35 -9.00 6.25
N ASN A 100 14.65 -9.20 6.44
CA ASN A 100 15.27 -10.48 6.75
C ASN A 100 15.24 -10.85 8.24
N GLN A 101 14.90 -9.90 9.12
CA GLN A 101 14.86 -10.09 10.57
C GLN A 101 13.44 -9.97 11.12
N TYR A 102 12.61 -9.15 10.49
CA TYR A 102 11.26 -8.85 10.95
C TYR A 102 10.20 -9.49 10.06
N PHE A 103 9.06 -9.78 10.68
CA PHE A 103 7.85 -10.26 10.04
C PHE A 103 6.78 -9.18 10.13
N PHE A 104 5.99 -9.04 9.09
CA PHE A 104 4.94 -8.03 9.04
C PHE A 104 3.64 -8.56 9.62
N ARG A 105 3.00 -7.75 10.42
CA ARG A 105 1.63 -7.89 10.87
C ARG A 105 0.92 -6.56 10.72
N GLU A 106 -0.32 -6.58 10.30
CA GLU A 106 -1.19 -5.39 10.35
C GLU A 106 -1.35 -4.90 11.77
N GLY A 107 -1.49 -3.59 11.97
CA GLY A 107 -1.61 -2.96 13.29
C GLY A 107 -2.72 -3.56 14.15
N GLN A 108 -2.39 -3.89 15.39
CA GLN A 108 -3.29 -4.56 16.33
C GLN A 108 -3.45 -3.79 17.65
N ILE A 109 -2.86 -2.62 17.79
CA ILE A 109 -2.80 -1.87 19.04
C ILE A 109 -3.80 -0.72 19.04
N ILE A 110 -3.86 0.05 17.94
CA ILE A 110 -4.80 1.17 17.79
C ILE A 110 -6.04 0.65 17.07
N ASP A 111 -7.12 0.46 17.80
CA ASP A 111 -8.38 -0.03 17.24
C ASP A 111 -9.18 1.07 16.50
N ALA A 112 -10.26 0.64 15.85
CA ALA A 112 -11.13 1.52 15.07
C ALA A 112 -11.78 2.63 15.90
N GLU A 113 -12.20 2.33 17.14
CA GLU A 113 -12.84 3.31 18.02
C GLU A 113 -11.84 4.37 18.47
N THR A 114 -10.65 3.95 18.88
CA THR A 114 -9.55 4.84 19.26
C THR A 114 -9.14 5.72 18.08
N THR A 115 -8.98 5.14 16.89
CA THR A 115 -8.65 5.90 15.67
C THR A 115 -9.72 6.95 15.37
N ALA A 116 -11.00 6.58 15.42
CA ALA A 116 -12.11 7.51 15.15
C ALA A 116 -12.14 8.69 16.14
N LYS A 117 -11.88 8.42 17.42
CA LYS A 117 -11.76 9.47 18.45
C LYS A 117 -10.58 10.40 18.18
N TRP A 118 -9.43 9.85 17.83
CA TRP A 118 -8.21 10.63 17.64
C TRP A 118 -8.26 11.50 16.39
N ILE A 119 -8.78 11.01 15.27
CA ILE A 119 -8.90 11.81 14.04
C ILE A 119 -10.03 12.84 14.08
N ALA A 120 -10.96 12.72 15.03
CA ALA A 120 -12.02 13.70 15.20
C ALA A 120 -11.51 15.00 15.85
N ARG A 121 -12.32 16.06 15.80
CA ARG A 121 -12.05 17.32 16.49
C ARG A 121 -12.05 17.13 18.01
N LYS A 122 -11.18 17.86 18.68
CA LYS A 122 -11.22 18.01 20.13
C LYS A 122 -12.50 18.75 20.55
N SER A 123 -13.17 18.27 21.58
CA SER A 123 -14.36 18.90 22.17
C SER A 123 -14.57 18.39 23.59
N ASP A 124 -15.53 18.96 24.32
CA ASP A 124 -15.91 18.49 25.66
C ASP A 124 -16.38 17.02 25.63
N LYS A 125 -16.99 16.58 24.53
CA LYS A 125 -17.45 15.19 24.33
C LYS A 125 -16.35 14.26 23.80
N ASN A 126 -15.29 14.82 23.23
CA ASN A 126 -14.14 14.09 22.71
C ASN A 126 -12.83 14.82 23.09
N PRO A 127 -12.42 14.72 24.36
CA PRO A 127 -11.17 15.36 24.81
C PRO A 127 -9.92 14.76 24.16
N ASP A 128 -10.03 13.54 23.60
CA ASP A 128 -8.94 12.82 22.93
C ASP A 128 -8.74 13.21 21.47
N GLY A 129 -9.60 14.03 20.89
CA GLY A 129 -9.45 14.50 19.52
C GLY A 129 -8.13 15.22 19.28
N LEU A 130 -7.48 14.89 18.16
CA LEU A 130 -6.17 15.47 17.79
C LEU A 130 -6.32 16.64 16.81
N ASN A 131 -7.46 16.75 16.14
CA ASN A 131 -7.76 17.94 15.36
C ASN A 131 -8.27 19.06 16.28
N PRO A 132 -8.02 20.34 15.94
CA PRO A 132 -8.46 21.47 16.74
C PRO A 132 -9.98 21.49 16.94
N ALA A 133 -10.42 22.07 18.05
CA ALA A 133 -11.83 22.32 18.27
C ALA A 133 -12.40 23.22 17.15
N ASP A 134 -13.67 23.03 16.85
CA ASP A 134 -14.38 23.94 15.94
C ASP A 134 -14.47 25.32 16.59
N ASN A 135 -14.02 26.34 15.88
CA ASN A 135 -14.06 27.73 16.35
C ASN A 135 -15.30 28.48 15.87
N GLY A 136 -16.21 27.81 15.12
CA GLY A 136 -17.43 28.39 14.58
C GLY A 136 -17.23 29.34 13.38
N ASP A 137 -16.00 29.60 12.97
CA ASP A 137 -15.69 30.36 11.76
C ASP A 137 -15.68 29.46 10.53
N THR A 138 -16.48 29.82 9.52
CA THR A 138 -16.56 29.09 8.25
C THR A 138 -15.84 29.77 7.10
N SER A 139 -15.19 30.93 7.37
CA SER A 139 -14.38 31.58 6.34
C SER A 139 -13.10 30.81 6.04
N PRO A 140 -12.59 30.84 4.81
CA PRO A 140 -11.38 30.10 4.44
C PRO A 140 -10.13 30.46 5.25
N THR A 141 -10.07 31.68 5.78
CA THR A 141 -8.91 32.20 6.51
C THR A 141 -9.07 32.19 8.03
N GLY A 142 -10.30 32.07 8.52
CA GLY A 142 -10.58 32.15 9.96
C GLY A 142 -10.92 30.82 10.61
N ARG A 143 -11.34 29.80 9.84
CA ARG A 143 -11.71 28.53 10.39
C ARG A 143 -10.52 27.75 10.94
N ALA A 144 -10.77 26.89 11.91
CA ALA A 144 -9.81 25.88 12.35
C ALA A 144 -9.84 24.68 11.39
N PRO A 145 -8.81 24.43 10.53
CA PRO A 145 -8.84 23.34 9.57
C PRO A 145 -8.78 21.95 10.25
N ILE A 146 -9.21 20.92 9.54
CA ILE A 146 -8.89 19.53 9.86
C ILE A 146 -7.49 19.24 9.32
N TYR A 147 -6.51 19.12 10.21
CA TYR A 147 -5.12 18.84 9.83
C TYR A 147 -4.86 17.36 9.64
N LEU A 148 -5.30 16.54 10.60
CA LEU A 148 -5.11 15.10 10.63
C LEU A 148 -6.24 14.40 9.87
N ALA A 149 -5.90 13.70 8.79
CA ALA A 149 -6.85 12.94 8.00
C ALA A 149 -6.94 11.48 8.46
N GLN A 150 -5.78 10.83 8.76
CA GLN A 150 -5.75 9.41 9.10
C GLN A 150 -4.52 9.04 9.90
N ILE A 151 -4.63 7.93 10.65
CA ILE A 151 -3.54 7.27 11.35
C ILE A 151 -3.48 5.82 10.85
N LEU A 152 -2.29 5.33 10.53
CA LEU A 152 -2.02 3.96 10.13
C LEU A 152 -1.00 3.35 11.08
N GLU A 153 -1.28 2.15 11.58
CA GLU A 153 -0.35 1.36 12.37
C GLU A 153 0.09 0.13 11.56
N GLN A 154 1.38 -0.20 11.66
CA GLN A 154 1.97 -1.42 11.12
C GLN A 154 2.89 -2.03 12.17
N ASP A 155 2.76 -3.34 12.41
CA ASP A 155 3.53 -4.06 13.42
C ASP A 155 4.66 -4.87 12.80
N TYR A 156 5.82 -4.84 13.44
CA TYR A 156 7.01 -5.59 13.04
C TYR A 156 7.38 -6.58 14.14
N MET A 157 7.23 -7.85 13.82
CA MET A 157 7.39 -8.94 14.76
C MET A 157 8.76 -9.61 14.61
N ILE A 158 9.35 -10.04 15.71
CA ILE A 158 10.56 -10.86 15.74
C ILE A 158 10.20 -12.29 16.12
N GLN A 159 10.88 -13.25 15.52
CA GLN A 159 10.69 -14.65 15.84
C GLN A 159 11.56 -15.01 17.05
N THR A 160 10.93 -15.59 18.06
CA THR A 160 11.58 -16.25 19.20
C THR A 160 11.58 -17.77 18.98
N GLU A 161 12.15 -18.56 19.91
CA GLU A 161 12.22 -20.02 19.75
C GLU A 161 10.87 -20.68 19.47
N ASN A 162 9.79 -20.21 20.09
CA ASN A 162 8.48 -20.84 20.03
C ASN A 162 7.33 -19.92 19.60
N ASN A 163 7.60 -18.63 19.35
CA ASN A 163 6.54 -17.63 19.10
C ASN A 163 7.06 -16.44 18.30
N PHE A 164 6.19 -15.44 18.10
CA PHE A 164 6.50 -14.13 17.55
C PHE A 164 6.17 -13.08 18.60
N GLU A 165 7.09 -12.14 18.79
CA GLU A 165 6.95 -11.03 19.73
C GLU A 165 7.02 -9.70 18.99
N LEU A 166 6.41 -8.66 19.55
CA LEU A 166 6.43 -7.33 18.97
C LEU A 166 7.83 -6.74 19.09
N GLY A 167 8.49 -6.55 17.95
CA GLY A 167 9.84 -6.00 17.86
C GLY A 167 9.86 -4.54 17.43
N GLY A 168 8.75 -4.00 16.92
CA GLY A 168 8.63 -2.60 16.50
C GLY A 168 7.26 -2.26 15.98
N ILE A 169 6.99 -0.95 15.86
CA ILE A 169 5.75 -0.40 15.32
C ILE A 169 6.09 0.75 14.38
N SER A 170 5.29 0.93 13.34
CA SER A 170 5.29 2.16 12.57
C SER A 170 3.94 2.84 12.62
N ILE A 171 3.96 4.14 12.81
CA ILE A 171 2.78 5.01 12.83
C ILE A 171 2.87 6.00 11.68
N GLY A 172 2.00 5.85 10.70
CA GLY A 172 1.78 6.81 9.64
C GLY A 172 0.75 7.85 10.08
N ILE A 173 1.06 9.11 9.89
CA ILE A 173 0.19 10.26 10.18
C ILE A 173 -0.09 10.97 8.87
N ALA A 174 -1.28 10.76 8.30
CA ALA A 174 -1.68 11.43 7.07
C ALA A 174 -2.26 12.81 7.40
N MET A 175 -1.62 13.83 6.84
CA MET A 175 -1.98 15.23 7.03
C MET A 175 -2.61 15.82 5.78
N ASN A 176 -3.63 16.64 5.97
CA ASN A 176 -4.28 17.39 4.90
C ASN A 176 -3.37 18.52 4.39
N SER A 177 -3.27 18.67 3.07
CA SER A 177 -2.77 19.89 2.42
C SER A 177 -3.89 20.85 2.08
N VAL A 178 -5.12 20.35 1.99
CA VAL A 178 -6.35 21.11 1.77
C VAL A 178 -7.44 20.52 2.66
N ASP A 179 -8.09 21.35 3.44
CA ASP A 179 -9.28 20.98 4.23
C ASP A 179 -10.52 21.34 3.44
N TYR A 180 -11.31 20.31 3.05
CA TYR A 180 -12.56 20.45 2.31
C TYR A 180 -13.74 20.45 3.27
N TYR A 181 -14.67 21.40 3.08
CA TYR A 181 -15.85 21.53 3.94
C TYR A 181 -17.03 22.13 3.17
N THR A 182 -18.16 22.23 3.84
CA THR A 182 -19.34 22.90 3.29
C THR A 182 -19.60 24.19 4.06
N ASN A 183 -19.75 25.30 3.34
CA ASN A 183 -20.13 26.60 3.89
C ASN A 183 -21.41 27.06 3.21
N ASP A 184 -22.48 27.28 3.98
CA ASP A 184 -23.82 27.67 3.51
C ASP A 184 -24.34 26.78 2.35
N GLY A 185 -24.07 25.46 2.44
CA GLY A 185 -24.50 24.49 1.45
C GLY A 185 -23.66 24.47 0.17
N LYS A 186 -22.56 25.21 0.13
CA LYS A 186 -21.59 25.22 -0.98
C LYS A 186 -20.28 24.57 -0.56
N ASP A 187 -19.64 23.89 -1.50
CA ASP A 187 -18.30 23.35 -1.31
C ASP A 187 -17.31 24.50 -1.12
N ALA A 188 -16.46 24.33 -0.12
CA ALA A 188 -15.42 25.28 0.24
C ALA A 188 -14.15 24.52 0.63
N GLU A 189 -13.02 25.22 0.60
CA GLU A 189 -11.74 24.65 0.94
C GLU A 189 -10.83 25.65 1.63
N THR A 190 -9.90 25.15 2.43
CA THR A 190 -8.84 25.91 3.08
C THR A 190 -7.50 25.23 2.80
N GLU A 191 -6.60 25.93 2.15
CA GLU A 191 -5.23 25.45 1.95
C GLU A 191 -4.47 25.47 3.29
N ILE A 192 -3.65 24.43 3.50
CA ILE A 192 -2.79 24.29 4.67
C ILE A 192 -1.34 24.36 4.21
N SER A 193 -0.61 25.37 4.69
CA SER A 193 0.81 25.51 4.34
C SER A 193 1.64 24.34 4.91
N ASN A 194 2.77 24.06 4.25
CA ASN A 194 3.66 22.99 4.71
C ASN A 194 4.18 23.23 6.13
N GLU A 195 4.49 24.47 6.48
CA GLU A 195 5.02 24.85 7.79
C GLU A 195 4.00 24.55 8.88
N VAL A 196 2.75 25.00 8.70
CA VAL A 196 1.64 24.74 9.65
C VAL A 196 1.35 23.24 9.74
N MET A 197 1.29 22.56 8.61
CA MET A 197 1.06 21.11 8.58
C MET A 197 2.15 20.36 9.36
N ILE A 198 3.43 20.69 9.17
CA ILE A 198 4.56 20.05 9.86
C ILE A 198 4.52 20.32 11.37
N GLU A 199 4.22 21.55 11.78
CA GLU A 199 4.08 21.90 13.18
C GLU A 199 2.97 21.06 13.86
N GLN A 200 1.80 21.00 13.24
CA GLN A 200 0.67 20.22 13.73
C GLN A 200 0.99 18.71 13.75
N ALA A 201 1.64 18.19 12.71
CA ALA A 201 2.03 16.80 12.65
C ALA A 201 2.98 16.38 13.78
N LYS A 202 3.97 17.21 14.11
CA LYS A 202 4.90 16.97 15.22
C LYS A 202 4.18 16.97 16.58
N ALA A 203 3.27 17.89 16.79
CA ALA A 203 2.47 17.95 18.02
C ALA A 203 1.55 16.73 18.17
N ILE A 204 0.92 16.32 17.07
CA ILE A 204 0.08 15.12 16.99
C ILE A 204 0.91 13.86 17.28
N ALA A 205 2.07 13.72 16.63
CA ALA A 205 2.97 12.58 16.81
C ALA A 205 3.42 12.41 18.27
N ASN A 206 3.82 13.50 18.91
CA ASN A 206 4.19 13.49 20.34
C ASN A 206 3.02 13.08 21.24
N THR A 207 1.81 13.54 20.93
CA THR A 207 0.61 13.14 21.67
C THR A 207 0.32 11.64 21.48
N ILE A 208 0.41 11.14 20.26
CA ILE A 208 0.24 9.70 19.97
C ILE A 208 1.32 8.89 20.70
N LEU A 209 2.58 9.28 20.61
CA LEU A 209 3.68 8.61 21.30
C LEU A 209 3.43 8.54 22.81
N THR A 210 3.05 9.66 23.43
CA THR A 210 2.76 9.72 24.87
C THR A 210 1.65 8.73 25.26
N ARG A 211 0.58 8.65 24.44
CA ARG A 211 -0.53 7.71 24.67
C ARG A 211 -0.09 6.25 24.52
N LEU A 212 0.67 5.95 23.47
CA LEU A 212 1.20 4.59 23.24
C LEU A 212 2.12 4.14 24.38
N ARG A 213 2.99 5.02 24.89
CA ARG A 213 3.91 4.74 25.99
C ARG A 213 3.23 4.54 27.35
N GLN A 214 1.94 4.83 27.48
CA GLN A 214 1.15 4.47 28.66
C GLN A 214 0.95 2.94 28.77
N ASN A 215 1.04 2.24 27.66
CA ASN A 215 1.04 0.78 27.64
C ASN A 215 2.44 0.26 28.00
N ASP A 216 2.54 -0.48 29.10
CA ASP A 216 3.82 -1.03 29.58
C ASP A 216 4.54 -1.90 28.54
N ALA A 217 3.79 -2.63 27.72
CA ALA A 217 4.35 -3.46 26.65
C ALA A 217 5.02 -2.65 25.54
N LEU A 218 4.73 -1.36 25.43
CA LEU A 218 5.28 -0.48 24.40
C LEU A 218 6.40 0.44 24.90
N LYS A 219 6.72 0.45 26.20
CA LYS A 219 7.68 1.39 26.78
C LYS A 219 9.06 1.37 26.16
N ALA A 220 9.53 0.20 25.72
CA ALA A 220 10.86 0.00 25.13
C ALA A 220 10.79 -0.50 23.67
N VAL A 221 9.61 -0.54 23.06
CA VAL A 221 9.45 -0.96 21.66
C VAL A 221 9.80 0.21 20.76
N PRO A 222 10.70 0.07 19.77
CA PRO A 222 10.98 1.10 18.79
C PRO A 222 9.73 1.46 17.99
N ILE A 223 9.45 2.77 17.85
CA ILE A 223 8.30 3.28 17.09
C ILE A 223 8.81 4.23 16.02
N VAL A 224 8.57 3.88 14.76
CA VAL A 224 8.83 4.75 13.60
C VAL A 224 7.60 5.62 13.38
N PHE A 225 7.79 6.91 13.22
CA PHE A 225 6.76 7.87 12.80
C PHE A 225 7.03 8.35 11.39
N GLY A 226 6.03 8.30 10.52
CA GLY A 226 6.06 8.89 9.20
C GLY A 226 4.96 9.93 9.04
N VAL A 227 5.32 11.15 8.64
CA VAL A 227 4.36 12.21 8.33
C VAL A 227 4.12 12.21 6.82
N PHE A 228 2.90 11.87 6.44
CA PHE A 228 2.45 11.83 5.05
C PHE A 228 1.62 13.07 4.74
N ARG A 229 2.01 13.82 3.71
CA ARG A 229 1.22 14.93 3.18
C ARG A 229 0.37 14.42 2.04
N GLN A 230 -0.95 14.29 2.25
CA GLN A 230 -1.83 13.96 1.14
C GLN A 230 -2.03 15.15 0.20
N THR A 231 -2.19 14.86 -1.07
CA THR A 231 -2.51 15.84 -2.11
C THR A 231 -4.01 16.15 -2.16
N SER A 232 -4.38 17.16 -2.96
CA SER A 232 -5.77 17.50 -3.23
C SER A 232 -6.57 16.33 -3.83
N LYS A 233 -7.89 16.43 -3.80
CA LYS A 233 -8.81 15.41 -4.36
C LYS A 233 -8.68 15.22 -5.87
N ASP A 234 -8.14 16.22 -6.58
CA ASP A 234 -7.99 16.21 -8.04
C ASP A 234 -6.60 15.77 -8.51
N ASP A 235 -5.68 15.54 -7.57
CA ASP A 235 -4.31 15.11 -7.87
C ASP A 235 -4.23 13.59 -8.12
N ILE A 236 -3.68 13.22 -9.27
CA ILE A 236 -3.50 11.82 -9.68
C ILE A 236 -2.10 11.27 -9.35
N GLY A 237 -1.20 12.08 -8.83
CA GLY A 237 0.13 11.68 -8.35
C GLY A 237 0.06 11.00 -6.99
N GLY A 238 -0.79 11.52 -6.14
CA GLY A 238 -0.90 11.13 -4.74
C GLY A 238 0.20 11.74 -3.88
N GLY A 239 -0.03 11.74 -2.56
CA GLY A 239 0.86 12.32 -1.56
C GLY A 239 2.15 11.55 -1.36
N VAL A 240 2.99 12.13 -0.50
CA VAL A 240 4.32 11.62 -0.17
C VAL A 240 4.60 11.77 1.33
N TYR A 241 5.54 10.99 1.83
CA TYR A 241 6.12 11.22 3.14
C TYR A 241 7.07 12.41 3.10
N VAL A 242 6.97 13.28 4.10
CA VAL A 242 7.75 14.53 4.19
C VAL A 242 8.69 14.54 5.39
N LEU A 243 8.34 13.81 6.46
CA LEU A 243 9.16 13.67 7.67
C LEU A 243 9.10 12.23 8.18
N GLU A 244 10.19 11.83 8.80
CA GLU A 244 10.27 10.59 9.57
C GLU A 244 11.02 10.82 10.87
N ALA A 245 10.74 9.99 11.86
CA ALA A 245 11.49 9.94 13.11
C ALA A 245 11.36 8.56 13.76
N THR A 246 12.31 8.19 14.61
CA THR A 246 12.22 6.95 15.40
C THR A 246 12.35 7.29 16.89
N SER A 247 11.39 6.81 17.68
CA SER A 247 11.44 6.84 19.14
C SER A 247 11.77 5.44 19.64
N VAL A 248 12.93 5.29 20.30
CA VAL A 248 13.31 4.01 20.94
C VAL A 248 12.68 3.92 22.33
N GLU A 249 12.68 5.03 23.06
CA GLU A 249 12.12 5.14 24.41
C GLU A 249 11.65 6.57 24.66
N GLY A 250 11.01 6.81 25.80
CA GLY A 250 10.53 8.15 26.18
C GLY A 250 9.23 8.53 25.49
N THR A 251 8.78 9.76 25.73
CA THR A 251 7.48 10.29 25.32
C THR A 251 7.59 11.51 24.39
N GLU A 252 8.79 11.83 23.92
CA GLU A 252 9.06 12.96 23.04
C GLU A 252 9.89 12.52 21.83
N ILE A 253 9.54 13.06 20.67
CA ILE A 253 10.27 12.86 19.42
C ILE A 253 11.10 14.11 19.13
N THR A 254 12.41 13.99 19.22
CA THR A 254 13.33 15.13 19.04
C THR A 254 14.07 15.10 17.71
N ASN A 255 14.25 13.93 17.11
CA ASN A 255 15.11 13.72 15.93
C ASN A 255 14.26 13.48 14.67
N TRP A 256 13.71 14.55 14.11
CA TRP A 256 12.99 14.51 12.85
C TRP A 256 13.95 14.66 11.67
N SER A 257 13.82 13.78 10.69
CA SER A 257 14.51 13.82 9.41
C SER A 257 13.55 14.15 8.28
N ASN A 258 14.00 14.96 7.32
CA ASN A 258 13.23 15.22 6.12
C ASN A 258 13.24 13.99 5.20
N VAL A 259 12.08 13.66 4.66
CA VAL A 259 11.91 12.66 3.61
C VAL A 259 11.70 13.43 2.31
N ASN A 260 12.73 13.44 1.47
CA ASN A 260 12.73 14.23 0.22
C ASN A 260 12.07 13.43 -0.92
N GLN A 261 10.79 13.11 -0.75
CA GLN A 261 10.00 12.43 -1.78
C GLN A 261 9.19 13.41 -2.61
N LYS A 262 9.03 13.11 -3.89
CA LYS A 262 8.05 13.76 -4.77
C LYS A 262 7.51 12.76 -5.78
N VAL A 263 6.28 12.96 -6.21
CA VAL A 263 5.68 12.26 -7.36
C VAL A 263 5.48 13.27 -8.47
N VAL A 264 5.95 12.92 -9.66
CA VAL A 264 5.78 13.69 -10.89
C VAL A 264 4.85 12.90 -11.82
N VAL A 265 3.82 13.55 -12.33
CA VAL A 265 2.89 12.97 -13.29
C VAL A 265 3.29 13.44 -14.70
N LEU A 266 3.35 12.51 -15.63
CA LEU A 266 3.71 12.76 -17.03
C LEU A 266 2.51 12.51 -17.96
N PRO A 267 2.32 13.29 -19.00
CA PRO A 267 3.17 14.39 -19.47
C PRO A 267 3.19 15.58 -18.54
N LEU A 268 4.31 16.29 -18.49
CA LEU A 268 4.42 17.52 -17.71
C LEU A 268 3.52 18.62 -18.30
N VAL A 269 2.94 19.42 -17.40
CA VAL A 269 2.17 20.60 -17.77
C VAL A 269 2.85 21.81 -17.12
N ASN A 270 3.40 22.70 -17.95
CA ASN A 270 4.04 23.94 -17.52
C ASN A 270 5.25 23.79 -16.58
N GLU A 271 5.95 22.68 -16.65
CA GLU A 271 7.15 22.40 -15.86
C GLU A 271 8.37 22.19 -16.76
N SER A 272 9.56 22.39 -16.21
CA SER A 272 10.81 22.12 -16.92
C SER A 272 11.01 20.63 -17.17
N ALA A 273 11.43 20.28 -18.39
CA ALA A 273 11.69 18.89 -18.76
C ALA A 273 12.82 18.27 -17.93
N THR A 274 12.63 17.02 -17.51
CA THR A 274 13.66 16.15 -16.92
C THR A 274 14.07 15.09 -17.95
N GLU A 275 15.11 14.30 -17.62
CA GLU A 275 15.51 13.16 -18.46
C GLU A 275 14.37 12.17 -18.61
N GLU A 276 13.69 11.83 -17.49
CA GLU A 276 12.59 10.89 -17.50
C GLU A 276 11.37 11.42 -18.26
N SER A 277 11.07 12.73 -18.16
CA SER A 277 9.96 13.31 -18.90
C SER A 277 10.23 13.35 -20.40
N THR A 278 11.47 13.61 -20.82
CA THR A 278 11.87 13.57 -22.24
C THR A 278 11.82 12.16 -22.79
N ALA A 279 12.33 11.18 -22.03
CA ALA A 279 12.26 9.77 -22.38
C ALA A 279 10.80 9.30 -22.53
N PHE A 280 9.96 9.71 -21.60
CA PHE A 280 8.53 9.38 -21.62
C PHE A 280 7.81 10.02 -22.83
N GLU A 281 8.10 11.27 -23.19
CA GLU A 281 7.44 11.92 -24.35
C GLU A 281 7.80 11.22 -25.66
N ASN A 282 9.05 10.79 -25.84
CA ASN A 282 9.45 10.00 -27.01
C ASN A 282 8.71 8.64 -27.02
N PHE A 283 8.65 7.97 -25.90
CA PHE A 283 7.89 6.73 -25.73
C PHE A 283 6.41 6.93 -26.05
N ARG A 284 5.78 7.93 -25.43
CA ARG A 284 4.37 8.26 -25.60
C ARG A 284 4.00 8.51 -27.06
N THR A 285 4.81 9.31 -27.75
CA THR A 285 4.60 9.67 -29.15
C THR A 285 4.60 8.44 -30.05
N GLU A 286 5.58 7.54 -29.89
CA GLU A 286 5.65 6.30 -30.69
C GLU A 286 4.47 5.36 -30.40
N VAL A 287 4.11 5.22 -29.11
CA VAL A 287 2.97 4.37 -28.72
C VAL A 287 1.65 4.93 -29.26
N GLN A 288 1.44 6.25 -29.21
CA GLN A 288 0.22 6.87 -29.70
C GLN A 288 0.13 6.83 -31.26
N ASN A 289 1.25 6.84 -31.94
CA ASN A 289 1.27 6.73 -33.40
C ASN A 289 0.97 5.33 -33.92
N PHE A 290 1.12 4.30 -33.09
CA PHE A 290 0.88 2.92 -33.49
C PHE A 290 -0.60 2.58 -33.67
N PHE A 291 -1.45 3.12 -32.79
CA PHE A 291 -2.91 2.98 -32.89
C PHE A 291 -3.60 4.34 -32.92
N PRO A 292 -4.36 4.68 -33.96
CA PRO A 292 -4.97 6.01 -34.10
C PRO A 292 -6.02 6.34 -33.03
N ASN A 293 -6.53 5.35 -32.31
CA ASN A 293 -7.61 5.48 -31.31
C ASN A 293 -7.15 5.15 -29.88
N LEU A 294 -5.87 5.32 -29.57
CA LEU A 294 -5.37 5.11 -28.22
C LEU A 294 -5.87 6.23 -27.30
N SER A 295 -6.53 5.88 -26.18
CA SER A 295 -7.21 6.85 -25.32
C SER A 295 -6.27 7.69 -24.48
N GLY A 296 -5.15 7.14 -24.02
CA GLY A 296 -4.20 7.90 -23.21
C GLY A 296 -2.96 7.12 -22.81
N VAL A 297 -1.86 7.85 -22.70
CA VAL A 297 -0.59 7.35 -22.15
C VAL A 297 -0.12 8.34 -21.10
N THR A 298 -0.03 7.91 -19.87
CA THR A 298 0.42 8.70 -18.71
C THR A 298 1.45 7.94 -17.92
N ALA A 299 2.27 8.65 -17.13
CA ALA A 299 3.16 8.00 -16.20
C ALA A 299 3.22 8.73 -14.85
N ARG A 300 3.63 8.01 -13.82
CA ARG A 300 3.96 8.55 -12.50
C ARG A 300 5.37 8.15 -12.16
N VAL A 301 6.20 9.13 -11.84
CA VAL A 301 7.59 8.91 -11.42
C VAL A 301 7.72 9.31 -9.96
N MET A 302 8.14 8.36 -9.13
CA MET A 302 8.46 8.62 -7.72
C MET A 302 9.95 8.91 -7.60
N TYR A 303 10.26 10.04 -7.01
CA TYR A 303 11.63 10.46 -6.69
C TYR A 303 11.88 10.38 -5.19
N GLN A 304 13.09 10.02 -4.83
CA GLN A 304 13.67 10.11 -3.50
C GLN A 304 15.03 10.79 -3.61
N ASP A 305 15.22 11.90 -2.90
CA ASP A 305 16.45 12.70 -2.97
C ASP A 305 16.82 13.11 -4.41
N ASN A 306 15.83 13.50 -5.19
CA ASN A 306 15.92 13.83 -6.62
C ASN A 306 16.35 12.69 -7.55
N VAL A 307 16.40 11.45 -7.06
CA VAL A 307 16.67 10.25 -7.87
C VAL A 307 15.35 9.52 -8.13
N ALA A 308 15.05 9.23 -9.40
CA ALA A 308 13.88 8.45 -9.78
C ALA A 308 14.02 7.02 -9.22
N LYS A 309 13.07 6.60 -8.39
CA LYS A 309 13.05 5.29 -7.72
C LYS A 309 12.12 4.30 -8.39
N LYS A 310 11.07 4.80 -9.02
CA LYS A 310 10.07 3.99 -9.72
C LYS A 310 9.33 4.82 -10.73
N MET A 311 9.04 4.22 -11.88
CA MET A 311 8.16 4.78 -12.89
C MET A 311 7.03 3.79 -13.19
N VAL A 312 5.80 4.27 -13.20
CA VAL A 312 4.61 3.48 -13.58
C VAL A 312 3.94 4.17 -14.75
N VAL A 313 3.96 3.52 -15.90
CA VAL A 313 3.31 3.97 -17.13
C VAL A 313 1.93 3.31 -17.22
N ASN A 314 0.89 4.09 -17.51
CA ASN A 314 -0.45 3.59 -17.74
C ASN A 314 -0.86 3.93 -19.18
N ILE A 315 -1.22 2.92 -19.92
CA ILE A 315 -1.78 3.01 -21.27
C ILE A 315 -3.24 2.59 -21.19
N MET A 316 -4.13 3.49 -21.57
CA MET A 316 -5.56 3.20 -21.69
C MET A 316 -5.93 3.03 -23.14
N THR A 317 -6.49 1.88 -23.50
CA THR A 317 -6.95 1.57 -24.87
C THR A 317 -8.46 1.48 -24.93
N GLN A 318 -9.02 1.77 -26.10
CA GLN A 318 -10.45 1.59 -26.40
C GLN A 318 -10.77 0.21 -26.98
N PHE A 319 -9.76 -0.54 -27.39
CA PHE A 319 -9.91 -1.89 -27.89
C PHE A 319 -9.44 -2.92 -26.85
N TYR A 320 -9.96 -4.11 -26.97
CA TYR A 320 -9.73 -5.23 -26.05
C TYR A 320 -9.70 -6.59 -26.79
N GLY A 321 -9.58 -6.57 -28.14
CA GLY A 321 -9.43 -7.79 -28.91
C GLY A 321 -8.03 -8.38 -28.69
N GLU A 322 -7.94 -9.68 -28.48
CA GLU A 322 -6.69 -10.38 -28.15
C GLU A 322 -5.55 -10.07 -29.14
N SER A 323 -5.81 -10.13 -30.44
CA SER A 323 -4.80 -9.83 -31.46
C SER A 323 -4.33 -8.38 -31.46
N GLU A 324 -5.21 -7.44 -31.12
CA GLU A 324 -4.89 -6.01 -30.98
C GLU A 324 -4.04 -5.76 -29.75
N ILE A 325 -4.39 -6.39 -28.62
CA ILE A 325 -3.61 -6.31 -27.37
C ILE A 325 -2.22 -6.93 -27.54
N ILE A 326 -2.12 -8.09 -28.21
CA ILE A 326 -0.83 -8.71 -28.53
C ILE A 326 0.04 -7.76 -29.35
N ALA A 327 -0.51 -7.19 -30.43
CA ALA A 327 0.21 -6.26 -31.31
C ALA A 327 0.66 -5.02 -30.54
N LEU A 328 -0.22 -4.44 -29.70
CA LEU A 328 0.11 -3.30 -28.86
C LEU A 328 1.20 -3.64 -27.85
N ALA A 329 1.10 -4.76 -27.13
CA ALA A 329 2.08 -5.18 -26.14
C ALA A 329 3.48 -5.41 -26.75
N GLN A 330 3.55 -6.01 -27.95
CA GLN A 330 4.81 -6.17 -28.70
C GLN A 330 5.43 -4.83 -29.05
N HIS A 331 4.64 -3.92 -29.63
CA HIS A 331 5.10 -2.57 -29.98
C HIS A 331 5.55 -1.79 -28.74
N VAL A 332 4.74 -1.80 -27.67
CA VAL A 332 5.06 -1.12 -26.42
C VAL A 332 6.35 -1.68 -25.81
N THR A 333 6.60 -2.99 -25.91
CA THR A 333 7.83 -3.62 -25.43
C THR A 333 9.05 -3.08 -26.18
N ASP A 334 9.00 -3.01 -27.51
CA ASP A 334 10.09 -2.51 -28.34
C ASP A 334 10.37 -1.03 -28.06
N VAL A 335 9.31 -0.20 -27.98
CA VAL A 335 9.42 1.23 -27.72
C VAL A 335 9.90 1.51 -26.30
N ALA A 336 9.45 0.73 -25.29
CA ALA A 336 9.92 0.82 -23.92
C ALA A 336 11.41 0.50 -23.80
N ASN A 337 11.88 -0.56 -24.46
CA ASN A 337 13.30 -0.92 -24.51
C ASN A 337 14.16 0.18 -25.18
N LYS A 338 13.58 0.95 -26.10
CA LYS A 338 14.29 2.01 -26.84
C LYS A 338 14.40 3.30 -26.04
N TYR A 339 13.33 3.71 -25.34
CA TYR A 339 13.21 5.06 -24.79
C TYR A 339 13.18 5.12 -23.28
N LEU A 340 12.54 4.16 -22.58
CA LEU A 340 12.35 4.27 -21.14
C LEU A 340 13.66 4.07 -20.36
N PRO A 341 13.79 4.69 -19.17
CA PRO A 341 15.01 4.62 -18.36
C PRO A 341 15.39 3.18 -18.03
N LYS A 342 16.70 2.86 -18.10
CA LYS A 342 17.21 1.53 -17.74
C LYS A 342 17.70 1.44 -16.30
N THR A 343 17.86 2.57 -15.64
CA THR A 343 18.38 2.68 -14.26
C THR A 343 17.27 2.83 -13.21
N THR A 344 16.05 3.08 -13.66
CA THR A 344 14.87 3.22 -12.80
C THR A 344 13.91 2.07 -13.07
N PRO A 345 13.43 1.33 -12.05
CA PRO A 345 12.41 0.30 -12.24
C PRO A 345 11.15 0.85 -12.91
N VAL A 346 10.77 0.26 -14.04
CA VAL A 346 9.61 0.68 -14.82
C VAL A 346 8.58 -0.43 -14.89
N GLU A 347 7.33 -0.09 -14.62
CA GLU A 347 6.14 -0.91 -14.87
C GLU A 347 5.32 -0.23 -15.99
N VAL A 348 4.86 -1.01 -16.99
CA VAL A 348 3.90 -0.53 -17.98
C VAL A 348 2.62 -1.34 -17.86
N ARG A 349 1.50 -0.67 -17.73
CA ARG A 349 0.17 -1.27 -17.59
C ARG A 349 -0.67 -0.88 -18.79
N ILE A 350 -1.18 -1.86 -19.50
CA ILE A 350 -2.11 -1.69 -20.63
C ILE A 350 -3.48 -2.12 -20.13
N SER A 351 -4.45 -1.21 -20.14
CA SER A 351 -5.80 -1.45 -19.66
C SER A 351 -6.83 -0.98 -20.67
N SER A 352 -7.96 -1.66 -20.70
CA SER A 352 -9.18 -1.26 -21.42
C SER A 352 -10.28 -0.90 -20.40
N ILE A 353 -11.48 -0.66 -20.90
CA ILE A 353 -12.68 -0.52 -20.05
C ILE A 353 -13.02 -1.81 -19.26
N ASN A 354 -12.54 -2.96 -19.71
CA ASN A 354 -12.78 -4.26 -19.07
C ASN A 354 -11.80 -4.56 -17.93
N GLY A 355 -10.66 -3.84 -17.89
CA GLY A 355 -9.63 -4.07 -16.89
C GLY A 355 -8.22 -4.05 -17.47
N MET A 356 -7.31 -4.73 -16.80
CA MET A 356 -5.93 -4.85 -17.24
C MET A 356 -5.84 -5.94 -18.32
N GLU A 357 -5.33 -5.57 -19.49
CA GLU A 357 -5.17 -6.44 -20.65
C GLU A 357 -3.75 -6.99 -20.78
N ALA A 358 -2.76 -6.17 -20.42
CA ALA A 358 -1.35 -6.59 -20.42
C ALA A 358 -0.52 -5.81 -19.40
N PHE A 359 0.59 -6.41 -19.00
CA PHE A 359 1.53 -5.86 -18.07
C PHE A 359 2.96 -6.11 -18.54
N LEU A 360 3.79 -5.06 -18.50
CA LEU A 360 5.21 -5.17 -18.78
C LEU A 360 6.00 -4.79 -17.51
N LEU A 361 7.04 -5.54 -17.24
CA LEU A 361 7.96 -5.29 -16.14
C LEU A 361 9.40 -5.28 -16.66
N GLN A 362 10.14 -4.27 -16.25
CA GLN A 362 11.55 -4.19 -16.55
C GLN A 362 12.36 -5.16 -15.69
N ASP A 363 13.12 -6.04 -16.33
CA ASP A 363 14.17 -6.81 -15.64
C ASP A 363 15.38 -5.90 -15.42
N MET A 364 15.57 -5.46 -14.18
CA MET A 364 16.65 -4.54 -13.82
C MET A 364 18.05 -5.15 -13.98
N SER A 365 18.18 -6.48 -14.06
CA SER A 365 19.46 -7.15 -14.26
C SER A 365 19.92 -7.15 -15.72
N GLN A 366 18.95 -7.14 -16.65
CA GLN A 366 19.19 -7.20 -18.09
C GLN A 366 18.84 -5.87 -18.79
N GLY A 367 18.08 -4.99 -18.14
CA GLY A 367 17.63 -3.72 -18.68
C GLY A 367 16.60 -3.88 -19.82
N VAL A 368 15.90 -5.02 -19.89
CA VAL A 368 14.90 -5.33 -20.90
C VAL A 368 13.52 -5.54 -20.27
N PHE A 369 12.46 -5.34 -21.06
CA PHE A 369 11.10 -5.56 -20.59
C PHE A 369 10.63 -6.98 -20.90
N THR A 370 10.03 -7.61 -19.90
CA THR A 370 9.22 -8.82 -20.03
C THR A 370 7.75 -8.44 -19.99
N TYR A 371 6.87 -9.26 -20.56
CA TYR A 371 5.44 -8.97 -20.61
C TYR A 371 4.59 -10.17 -20.21
N HIS A 372 3.38 -9.88 -19.78
CA HIS A 372 2.31 -10.83 -19.57
C HIS A 372 1.03 -10.25 -20.18
N ILE A 373 0.30 -11.06 -20.95
CA ILE A 373 -1.01 -10.74 -21.52
C ILE A 373 -2.03 -11.52 -20.71
N PHE A 374 -3.10 -10.86 -20.27
CA PHE A 374 -4.17 -11.48 -19.51
C PHE A 374 -5.20 -12.06 -20.47
N ASP A 375 -5.72 -13.27 -20.14
CA ASP A 375 -6.79 -13.96 -20.88
C ASP A 375 -8.17 -13.38 -20.54
#